data_27c194153b25a88dc3acf8064e72ec2a
#
_entry.id   27c194153b25a88dc3acf8064e72ec2a
#
_cell.length_a   1.000
_cell.length_b   1.000
_cell.length_c   1.000
_cell.angle_alpha   90.00
_cell.angle_beta   90.00
_cell.angle_gamma   90.00
#
_symmetry.space_group_name_H-M   'P 1'
#
loop_
_entity.id
_entity.type
_entity.pdbx_description
1 polymer ?
#
loop_
_entity_poly.entity_id
_entity_poly.type
_entity_poly.pdbx_seq_one_letter_code
_entity_poly.pdbx_strand_id
1 'polypeptide(L)'
;VLYRTNAQSNTVERQLVRAGIPYRIVGGTKFFDRKEIRDILAYFHVIDNPSDTVRLKRILNEPKRGIGDATVRIVEEIAAQQGIPMFDVMKRAQDYAALSKKNAVLLSFAEMIETLRQVSDTSALEVLLDEVMRQTGYEEMLSAQGVEGRVRLENIAELKTNLIKYENDSEDGGLQGFLEEVSLFTDLDNLNDSEDSVILMTMHSAKGLEFKNVYVIGLEENLFPSYQSASSDNEVEEERRLAYVALTRAKERLFLTCAAQRMLFGHTSRN
;
A
#
# COMPACT_ATOMS: atom_id res chain seq x y z
N VAL A 1 -0.81 1.32 -21.21
CA VAL A 1 -1.63 2.25 -20.43
C VAL A 1 -0.70 3.20 -19.70
N LEU A 2 -0.95 4.51 -19.82
CA LEU A 2 -0.17 5.57 -19.19
C LEU A 2 -1.01 6.29 -18.12
N TYR A 3 -0.42 6.54 -16.97
CA TYR A 3 -1.05 7.23 -15.85
C TYR A 3 -0.09 8.25 -15.20
N ARG A 4 -0.63 9.22 -14.43
CA ARG A 4 0.17 10.27 -13.81
C ARG A 4 0.92 9.78 -12.58
N THR A 5 0.25 9.07 -11.68
CA THR A 5 0.83 8.57 -10.43
C THR A 5 0.74 7.05 -10.33
N ASN A 6 1.67 6.46 -9.58
CA ASN A 6 1.69 5.02 -9.37
C ASN A 6 0.41 4.49 -8.68
N ALA A 7 -0.22 5.28 -7.81
CA ALA A 7 -1.45 4.90 -7.14
C ALA A 7 -2.57 4.53 -8.14
N GLN A 8 -2.64 5.21 -9.29
CA GLN A 8 -3.66 4.94 -10.32
C GLN A 8 -3.56 3.54 -10.94
N SER A 9 -2.38 2.88 -10.88
CA SER A 9 -2.22 1.54 -11.48
C SER A 9 -3.10 0.50 -10.79
N ASN A 10 -3.33 0.61 -9.48
CA ASN A 10 -4.07 -0.38 -8.69
C ASN A 10 -5.46 -0.70 -9.26
N THR A 11 -6.24 0.31 -9.60
CA THR A 11 -7.58 0.09 -10.20
C THR A 11 -7.48 -0.65 -11.54
N VAL A 12 -6.48 -0.34 -12.37
CA VAL A 12 -6.25 -1.01 -13.66
C VAL A 12 -5.76 -2.44 -13.44
N GLU A 13 -4.79 -2.64 -12.56
CA GLU A 13 -4.27 -3.96 -12.19
C GLU A 13 -5.41 -4.89 -11.75
N ARG A 14 -6.27 -4.44 -10.83
CA ARG A 14 -7.43 -5.22 -10.36
C ARG A 14 -8.38 -5.61 -11.50
N GLN A 15 -8.65 -4.72 -12.45
CA GLN A 15 -9.53 -5.03 -13.58
C GLN A 15 -8.88 -6.00 -14.56
N LEU A 16 -7.59 -5.86 -14.84
CA LEU A 16 -6.86 -6.77 -15.73
C LEU A 16 -6.78 -8.18 -15.13
N VAL A 17 -6.49 -8.31 -13.83
CA VAL A 17 -6.50 -9.61 -13.13
C VAL A 17 -7.89 -10.25 -13.18
N ARG A 18 -8.95 -9.50 -12.85
CA ARG A 18 -10.33 -9.99 -12.92
C ARG A 18 -10.74 -10.45 -14.34
N ALA A 19 -10.22 -9.77 -15.36
CA ALA A 19 -10.47 -10.10 -16.76
C ALA A 19 -9.55 -11.21 -17.30
N GLY A 20 -8.61 -11.72 -16.51
CA GLY A 20 -7.60 -12.69 -16.94
C GLY A 20 -6.64 -12.14 -18.01
N ILE A 21 -6.42 -10.82 -18.05
CA ILE A 21 -5.55 -10.14 -19.01
C ILE A 21 -4.18 -9.96 -18.40
N PRO A 22 -3.11 -10.59 -18.97
CA PRO A 22 -1.76 -10.43 -18.50
C PRO A 22 -1.28 -8.98 -18.60
N TYR A 23 -0.56 -8.52 -17.58
CA TYR A 23 0.04 -7.18 -17.61
C TYR A 23 1.42 -7.18 -16.94
N ARG A 24 2.18 -6.13 -17.20
CA ARG A 24 3.44 -5.85 -16.51
C ARG A 24 3.60 -4.36 -16.25
N ILE A 25 4.22 -4.03 -15.12
CA ILE A 25 4.53 -2.65 -14.75
C ILE A 25 5.97 -2.34 -15.14
N VAL A 26 6.17 -1.24 -15.86
CA VAL A 26 7.50 -0.76 -16.25
C VAL A 26 7.86 0.47 -15.44
N GLY A 27 9.01 0.42 -14.77
CA GLY A 27 9.49 1.50 -13.90
C GLY A 27 8.81 1.57 -12.54
N GLY A 28 8.21 0.46 -12.10
CA GLY A 28 7.55 0.35 -10.80
C GLY A 28 7.35 -1.09 -10.36
N THR A 29 6.60 -1.28 -9.29
CA THR A 29 6.20 -2.59 -8.74
C THR A 29 4.68 -2.70 -8.69
N LYS A 30 4.16 -3.94 -8.73
CA LYS A 30 2.72 -4.21 -8.54
C LYS A 30 2.25 -3.60 -7.22
N PHE A 31 0.99 -3.19 -7.17
CA PHE A 31 0.46 -2.41 -6.05
C PHE A 31 0.68 -3.11 -4.69
N PHE A 32 0.30 -4.37 -4.59
CA PHE A 32 0.43 -5.13 -3.33
C PHE A 32 1.88 -5.56 -3.00
N ASP A 33 2.83 -5.41 -3.93
CA ASP A 33 4.26 -5.66 -3.70
C ASP A 33 5.02 -4.42 -3.22
N ARG A 34 4.42 -3.22 -3.25
CA ARG A 34 5.06 -2.00 -2.77
C ARG A 34 5.37 -2.11 -1.29
N LYS A 35 6.54 -1.60 -0.91
CA LYS A 35 7.05 -1.73 0.48
C LYS A 35 6.03 -1.25 1.50
N GLU A 36 5.51 -0.03 1.34
CA GLU A 36 4.54 0.59 2.25
C GLU A 36 3.23 -0.20 2.34
N ILE A 37 2.76 -0.76 1.24
CA ILE A 37 1.54 -1.58 1.22
C ILE A 37 1.78 -2.90 1.95
N ARG A 38 2.91 -3.56 1.69
CA ARG A 38 3.31 -4.79 2.38
C ARG A 38 3.54 -4.58 3.88
N ASP A 39 4.02 -3.40 4.28
CA ASP A 39 4.20 -3.05 5.70
C ASP A 39 2.84 -2.89 6.38
N ILE A 40 1.90 -2.15 5.80
CA ILE A 40 0.55 -1.99 6.34
C ILE A 40 -0.20 -3.33 6.38
N LEU A 41 -0.15 -4.12 5.31
CA LEU A 41 -0.75 -5.45 5.30
C LEU A 41 -0.12 -6.37 6.37
N ALA A 42 1.18 -6.26 6.63
CA ALA A 42 1.81 -7.01 7.71
C ALA A 42 1.30 -6.58 9.10
N TYR A 43 1.03 -5.28 9.31
CA TYR A 43 0.32 -4.84 10.52
C TYR A 43 -1.08 -5.46 10.61
N PHE A 44 -1.84 -5.42 9.55
CA PHE A 44 -3.19 -6.02 9.51
C PHE A 44 -3.18 -7.52 9.81
N HIS A 45 -2.24 -8.26 9.23
CA HIS A 45 -2.09 -9.68 9.54
C HIS A 45 -1.72 -9.95 11.00
N VAL A 46 -0.85 -9.11 11.61
CA VAL A 46 -0.48 -9.27 13.03
C VAL A 46 -1.62 -8.84 13.95
N ILE A 47 -2.42 -7.87 13.57
CA ILE A 47 -3.65 -7.47 14.26
C ILE A 47 -4.67 -8.61 14.24
N ASP A 48 -4.88 -9.25 13.10
CA ASP A 48 -5.74 -10.42 12.95
C ASP A 48 -5.18 -11.63 13.71
N ASN A 49 -3.93 -11.99 13.44
CA ASN A 49 -3.24 -13.12 14.06
C ASN A 49 -1.86 -12.75 14.60
N PRO A 50 -1.71 -12.41 15.91
CA PRO A 50 -0.42 -12.07 16.51
C PRO A 50 0.61 -13.19 16.51
N SER A 51 0.20 -14.44 16.22
CA SER A 51 1.11 -15.60 16.13
C SER A 51 1.84 -15.66 14.78
N ASP A 52 1.51 -14.80 13.81
CA ASP A 52 2.22 -14.72 12.53
C ASP A 52 3.63 -14.13 12.71
N THR A 53 4.57 -15.00 12.99
CA THR A 53 5.97 -14.66 13.26
C THR A 53 6.65 -13.95 12.08
N VAL A 54 6.32 -14.32 10.85
CA VAL A 54 6.96 -13.75 9.64
C VAL A 54 6.57 -12.28 9.51
N ARG A 55 5.29 -11.98 9.61
CA ARG A 55 4.78 -10.62 9.49
C ARG A 55 5.10 -9.77 10.72
N LEU A 56 5.08 -10.39 11.91
CA LEU A 56 5.52 -9.73 13.14
C LEU A 56 6.96 -9.22 13.03
N LYS A 57 7.90 -10.05 12.59
CA LYS A 57 9.30 -9.65 12.39
C LYS A 57 9.44 -8.49 11.40
N ARG A 58 8.63 -8.47 10.36
CA ARG A 58 8.65 -7.41 9.37
C ARG A 58 8.34 -6.04 9.98
N ILE A 59 7.36 -5.96 10.88
CA ILE A 59 6.86 -4.68 11.43
C ILE A 59 7.50 -4.28 12.76
N LEU A 60 8.19 -5.17 13.46
CA LEU A 60 8.74 -4.91 14.79
C LEU A 60 9.59 -3.64 14.86
N ASN A 61 10.38 -3.37 13.83
CA ASN A 61 11.26 -2.21 13.75
C ASN A 61 10.99 -1.32 12.52
N GLU A 62 9.80 -1.37 11.99
CA GLU A 62 9.32 -0.55 10.88
C GLU A 62 7.98 0.11 11.27
N PRO A 63 7.93 1.39 11.62
CA PRO A 63 9.03 2.36 11.79
C PRO A 63 10.06 1.97 12.86
N LYS A 64 11.23 2.61 12.81
CA LYS A 64 12.35 2.31 13.75
C LYS A 64 11.94 2.52 15.21
N ARG A 65 12.07 1.47 16.03
CA ARG A 65 11.78 1.46 17.48
C ARG A 65 13.00 1.06 18.32
N GLY A 66 14.15 0.84 17.66
CA GLY A 66 15.35 0.35 18.34
C GLY A 66 15.26 -1.13 18.72
N ILE A 67 14.38 -1.90 18.08
CA ILE A 67 14.30 -3.36 18.21
C ILE A 67 15.12 -3.95 17.06
N GLY A 68 16.40 -4.21 17.30
CA GLY A 68 17.30 -4.78 16.30
C GLY A 68 17.29 -6.31 16.30
N ASP A 69 17.96 -6.90 15.31
CA ASP A 69 18.03 -8.36 15.08
C ASP A 69 18.47 -9.16 16.30
N ALA A 70 19.37 -8.62 17.11
CA ALA A 70 19.81 -9.28 18.34
C ALA A 70 18.66 -9.46 19.35
N THR A 71 17.80 -8.43 19.49
CA THR A 71 16.63 -8.51 20.35
C THR A 71 15.59 -9.49 19.80
N VAL A 72 15.37 -9.45 18.48
CA VAL A 72 14.46 -10.39 17.79
C VAL A 72 14.91 -11.84 18.03
N ARG A 73 16.20 -12.15 17.88
CA ARG A 73 16.72 -13.50 18.13
C ARG A 73 16.49 -13.97 19.57
N ILE A 74 16.71 -13.08 20.56
CA ILE A 74 16.45 -13.44 21.98
C ILE A 74 14.96 -13.76 22.18
N VAL A 75 14.05 -12.99 21.59
CA VAL A 75 12.61 -13.26 21.67
C VAL A 75 12.28 -14.60 20.99
N GLU A 76 12.88 -14.91 19.84
CA GLU A 76 12.70 -16.19 19.13
C GLU A 76 13.21 -17.38 19.96
N GLU A 77 14.40 -17.27 20.56
CA GLU A 77 14.98 -18.31 21.38
C GLU A 77 14.09 -18.62 22.60
N ILE A 78 13.59 -17.59 23.27
CA ILE A 78 12.66 -17.76 24.41
C ILE A 78 11.35 -18.39 23.94
N ALA A 79 10.78 -17.92 22.84
CA ALA A 79 9.56 -18.46 22.26
C ALA A 79 9.70 -19.96 21.92
N ALA A 80 10.81 -20.34 21.28
CA ALA A 80 11.12 -21.72 20.94
C ALA A 80 11.33 -22.60 22.18
N GLN A 81 12.05 -22.12 23.21
CA GLN A 81 12.28 -22.83 24.44
C GLN A 81 11.00 -23.09 25.26
N GLN A 82 10.06 -22.14 25.23
CA GLN A 82 8.82 -22.25 25.98
C GLN A 82 7.65 -22.81 25.18
N GLY A 83 7.81 -22.97 23.84
CA GLY A 83 6.74 -23.44 22.96
C GLY A 83 5.57 -22.46 22.86
N ILE A 84 5.82 -21.16 22.96
CA ILE A 84 4.81 -20.09 22.87
C ILE A 84 5.11 -19.13 21.71
N PRO A 85 4.10 -18.38 21.19
CA PRO A 85 4.33 -17.37 20.17
C PRO A 85 5.29 -16.26 20.61
N MET A 86 6.06 -15.69 19.68
CA MET A 86 6.93 -14.54 19.94
C MET A 86 6.18 -13.36 20.57
N PHE A 87 4.95 -13.12 20.15
CA PHE A 87 4.11 -12.07 20.65
C PHE A 87 3.82 -12.24 22.14
N ASP A 88 3.59 -13.47 22.61
CA ASP A 88 3.37 -13.76 24.04
C ASP A 88 4.63 -13.55 24.89
N VAL A 89 5.82 -13.81 24.30
CA VAL A 89 7.10 -13.46 24.94
C VAL A 89 7.20 -11.93 25.11
N MET A 90 6.81 -11.18 24.08
CA MET A 90 6.86 -9.71 24.11
C MET A 90 5.90 -9.12 25.15
N LYS A 91 4.70 -9.67 25.28
CA LYS A 91 3.72 -9.30 26.34
C LYS A 91 4.23 -9.52 27.77
N ARG A 92 5.22 -10.38 27.92
CA ARG A 92 5.85 -10.72 29.21
C ARG A 92 7.35 -10.39 29.23
N ALA A 93 7.77 -9.42 28.42
CA ALA A 93 9.19 -9.10 28.23
C ALA A 93 9.92 -8.75 29.56
N GLN A 94 9.18 -8.23 30.55
CA GLN A 94 9.70 -7.94 31.89
C GLN A 94 10.11 -9.19 32.68
N ASP A 95 9.54 -10.35 32.38
CA ASP A 95 9.80 -11.61 33.11
C ASP A 95 11.13 -12.26 32.68
N TYR A 96 11.72 -11.75 31.57
CA TYR A 96 12.94 -12.29 30.99
C TYR A 96 14.14 -11.38 31.20
N ALA A 97 15.10 -11.77 32.03
CA ALA A 97 16.32 -11.03 32.31
C ALA A 97 17.11 -10.68 31.02
N ALA A 98 17.10 -11.57 30.02
CA ALA A 98 17.74 -11.34 28.72
C ALA A 98 17.14 -10.18 27.92
N LEU A 99 15.89 -9.80 28.18
CA LEU A 99 15.16 -8.70 27.54
C LEU A 99 15.14 -7.40 28.38
N SER A 100 15.80 -7.37 29.55
CA SER A 100 15.74 -6.26 30.51
C SER A 100 16.00 -4.87 29.90
N LYS A 101 16.92 -4.76 28.93
CA LYS A 101 17.25 -3.51 28.24
C LYS A 101 16.21 -3.08 27.19
N LYS A 102 15.31 -3.96 26.81
CA LYS A 102 14.33 -3.78 25.72
C LYS A 102 12.90 -4.11 26.14
N ASN A 103 12.67 -4.48 27.40
CA ASN A 103 11.34 -4.86 27.88
C ASN A 103 10.31 -3.77 27.65
N ALA A 104 10.60 -2.51 27.98
CA ALA A 104 9.66 -1.40 27.84
C ALA A 104 9.19 -1.20 26.38
N VAL A 105 10.10 -1.23 25.40
CA VAL A 105 9.73 -1.06 23.99
C VAL A 105 8.98 -2.26 23.44
N LEU A 106 9.30 -3.49 23.88
CA LEU A 106 8.58 -4.70 23.49
C LEU A 106 7.17 -4.73 24.06
N LEU A 107 7.00 -4.35 25.34
CA LEU A 107 5.69 -4.21 25.99
C LEU A 107 4.84 -3.15 25.29
N SER A 108 5.39 -1.95 25.08
CA SER A 108 4.68 -0.86 24.39
C SER A 108 4.23 -1.26 22.99
N PHE A 109 5.08 -2.01 22.25
CA PHE A 109 4.68 -2.54 20.94
C PHE A 109 3.52 -3.55 21.08
N ALA A 110 3.59 -4.47 22.03
CA ALA A 110 2.54 -5.46 22.24
C ALA A 110 1.21 -4.80 22.65
N GLU A 111 1.25 -3.80 23.54
CA GLU A 111 0.09 -3.01 23.96
C GLU A 111 -0.54 -2.25 22.79
N MET A 112 0.28 -1.67 21.91
CA MET A 112 -0.17 -1.00 20.70
C MET A 112 -0.93 -1.97 19.79
N ILE A 113 -0.39 -3.17 19.55
CA ILE A 113 -1.07 -4.19 18.72
C ILE A 113 -2.40 -4.62 19.36
N GLU A 114 -2.44 -4.85 20.69
CA GLU A 114 -3.69 -5.21 21.37
C GLU A 114 -4.74 -4.08 21.29
N THR A 115 -4.31 -2.82 21.36
CA THR A 115 -5.20 -1.66 21.15
C THR A 115 -5.76 -1.63 19.73
N LEU A 116 -4.90 -1.86 18.72
CA LEU A 116 -5.33 -1.90 17.31
C LEU A 116 -6.26 -3.08 17.03
N ARG A 117 -6.12 -4.21 17.71
CA ARG A 117 -7.05 -5.34 17.64
C ARG A 117 -8.45 -4.94 18.14
N GLN A 118 -8.53 -4.21 19.25
CA GLN A 118 -9.83 -3.68 19.73
C GLN A 118 -10.47 -2.71 18.74
N VAL A 119 -9.67 -1.88 18.07
CA VAL A 119 -10.17 -1.01 17.00
C VAL A 119 -10.68 -1.84 15.83
N SER A 120 -9.98 -2.90 15.41
CA SER A 120 -10.39 -3.79 14.34
C SER A 120 -11.74 -4.48 14.61
N ASP A 121 -12.02 -4.81 15.87
CA ASP A 121 -13.27 -5.47 16.27
C ASP A 121 -14.48 -4.52 16.29
N THR A 122 -14.26 -3.20 16.37
CA THR A 122 -15.32 -2.23 16.65
C THR A 122 -15.49 -1.12 15.63
N SER A 123 -14.56 -1.01 14.68
CA SER A 123 -14.52 0.12 13.74
C SER A 123 -14.37 -0.35 12.30
N ALA A 124 -14.70 0.53 11.35
CA ALA A 124 -14.47 0.30 9.93
C ALA A 124 -12.97 0.14 9.61
N LEU A 125 -12.64 -0.59 8.57
CA LEU A 125 -11.25 -0.88 8.18
C LEU A 125 -10.46 0.37 7.79
N GLU A 126 -11.12 1.40 7.27
CA GLU A 126 -10.48 2.70 7.02
C GLU A 126 -10.02 3.38 8.31
N VAL A 127 -10.81 3.26 9.40
CA VAL A 127 -10.46 3.79 10.72
C VAL A 127 -9.30 3.01 11.31
N LEU A 128 -9.29 1.68 11.13
CA LEU A 128 -8.16 0.85 11.54
C LEU A 128 -6.88 1.27 10.83
N LEU A 129 -6.93 1.53 9.51
CA LEU A 129 -5.77 2.01 8.77
C LEU A 129 -5.25 3.34 9.33
N ASP A 130 -6.13 4.31 9.57
CA ASP A 130 -5.76 5.61 10.13
C ASP A 130 -5.11 5.45 11.51
N GLU A 131 -5.65 4.57 12.35
CA GLU A 131 -5.08 4.27 13.67
C GLU A 131 -3.73 3.54 13.58
N VAL A 132 -3.56 2.61 12.65
CA VAL A 132 -2.25 1.99 12.38
C VAL A 132 -1.23 3.06 11.98
N MET A 133 -1.56 3.93 11.03
CA MET A 133 -0.67 5.01 10.58
C MET A 133 -0.26 5.93 11.73
N ARG A 134 -1.23 6.33 12.55
CA ARG A 134 -1.04 7.25 13.68
C ARG A 134 -0.26 6.61 14.83
N GLN A 135 -0.71 5.45 15.34
CA GLN A 135 -0.12 4.84 16.55
C GLN A 135 1.28 4.30 16.31
N THR A 136 1.56 3.85 15.09
CA THR A 136 2.91 3.35 14.75
C THR A 136 3.90 4.44 14.44
N GLY A 137 3.46 5.68 14.14
CA GLY A 137 4.29 6.78 13.63
C GLY A 137 4.71 6.55 12.16
N TYR A 138 3.96 5.73 11.41
CA TYR A 138 4.29 5.41 10.02
C TYR A 138 4.10 6.62 9.11
N GLU A 139 3.06 7.42 9.38
CA GLU A 139 2.77 8.66 8.63
C GLU A 139 3.90 9.68 8.79
N GLU A 140 4.36 9.92 10.03
CA GLU A 140 5.46 10.84 10.31
C GLU A 140 6.76 10.37 9.66
N MET A 141 7.03 9.07 9.72
CA MET A 141 8.20 8.47 9.07
C MET A 141 8.19 8.71 7.56
N LEU A 142 7.06 8.52 6.89
CA LEU A 142 6.94 8.77 5.45
C LEU A 142 6.99 10.25 5.13
N SER A 143 6.31 11.11 5.90
CA SER A 143 6.31 12.56 5.71
C SER A 143 7.71 13.15 5.76
N ALA A 144 8.59 12.59 6.58
CA ALA A 144 10.00 13.00 6.68
C ALA A 144 10.84 12.62 5.43
N GLN A 145 10.35 11.75 4.54
CA GLN A 145 11.06 11.30 3.33
C GLN A 145 10.85 12.22 2.11
N GLY A 146 10.18 13.36 2.27
CA GLY A 146 9.98 14.35 1.20
C GLY A 146 9.14 13.82 0.04
N VAL A 147 9.62 13.97 -1.20
CA VAL A 147 8.85 13.59 -2.42
C VAL A 147 8.56 12.09 -2.45
N GLU A 148 9.53 11.24 -2.12
CA GLU A 148 9.35 9.79 -2.12
C GLU A 148 8.31 9.36 -1.08
N GLY A 149 8.35 9.95 0.12
CA GLY A 149 7.36 9.69 1.17
C GLY A 149 5.96 10.09 0.77
N ARG A 150 5.78 11.21 0.05
CA ARG A 150 4.46 11.62 -0.49
C ARG A 150 3.88 10.59 -1.45
N VAL A 151 4.70 10.08 -2.38
CA VAL A 151 4.26 9.01 -3.31
C VAL A 151 3.80 7.76 -2.54
N ARG A 152 4.50 7.41 -1.47
CA ARG A 152 4.12 6.27 -0.62
C ARG A 152 2.82 6.54 0.15
N LEU A 153 2.62 7.75 0.65
CA LEU A 153 1.36 8.17 1.28
C LEU A 153 0.18 8.13 0.30
N GLU A 154 0.37 8.53 -0.96
CA GLU A 154 -0.64 8.37 -2.02
C GLU A 154 -1.01 6.89 -2.24
N ASN A 155 -0.03 5.98 -2.20
CA ASN A 155 -0.29 4.55 -2.31
C ASN A 155 -1.11 4.02 -1.11
N ILE A 156 -0.82 4.48 0.11
CA ILE A 156 -1.60 4.12 1.30
C ILE A 156 -3.02 4.70 1.23
N ALA A 157 -3.18 5.92 0.73
CA ALA A 157 -4.50 6.51 0.52
C ALA A 157 -5.33 5.74 -0.54
N GLU A 158 -4.68 5.17 -1.57
CA GLU A 158 -5.35 4.25 -2.51
C GLU A 158 -5.71 2.93 -1.83
N LEU A 159 -4.88 2.40 -0.91
CA LEU A 159 -5.25 1.24 -0.08
C LEU A 159 -6.50 1.55 0.75
N LYS A 160 -6.59 2.75 1.35
CA LYS A 160 -7.80 3.20 2.06
C LYS A 160 -9.04 3.15 1.18
N THR A 161 -8.93 3.61 -0.06
CA THR A 161 -10.02 3.51 -1.04
C THR A 161 -10.44 2.05 -1.30
N ASN A 162 -9.48 1.11 -1.32
CA ASN A 162 -9.80 -0.31 -1.48
C ASN A 162 -10.52 -0.88 -0.27
N LEU A 163 -10.12 -0.50 0.96
CA LEU A 163 -10.79 -0.92 2.20
C LEU A 163 -12.27 -0.49 2.21
N ILE A 164 -12.53 0.79 1.90
CA ILE A 164 -13.90 1.34 1.84
C ILE A 164 -14.74 0.60 0.78
N LYS A 165 -14.18 0.35 -0.40
CA LYS A 165 -14.89 -0.39 -1.44
C LYS A 165 -15.18 -1.83 -1.02
N TYR A 166 -14.22 -2.49 -0.40
CA TYR A 166 -14.39 -3.85 0.11
C TYR A 166 -15.53 -3.92 1.13
N GLU A 167 -15.57 -3.01 2.12
CA GLU A 167 -16.64 -2.99 3.12
C GLU A 167 -18.01 -2.67 2.52
N ASN A 168 -18.07 -1.81 1.49
CA ASN A 168 -19.34 -1.51 0.81
C ASN A 168 -19.85 -2.66 -0.08
N ASP A 169 -18.94 -3.47 -0.62
CA ASP A 169 -19.29 -4.57 -1.54
C ASP A 169 -19.48 -5.92 -0.81
N SER A 170 -19.05 -6.04 0.45
CA SER A 170 -19.06 -7.28 1.24
C SER A 170 -20.16 -7.24 2.31
N GLU A 171 -20.97 -8.31 2.43
CA GLU A 171 -22.00 -8.44 3.47
C GLU A 171 -21.40 -8.66 4.87
N ASP A 172 -20.29 -9.40 4.96
CA ASP A 172 -19.55 -9.72 6.19
C ASP A 172 -18.14 -9.10 6.16
N GLY A 173 -18.04 -7.84 5.73
CA GLY A 173 -16.78 -7.13 5.55
C GLY A 173 -16.03 -6.93 6.84
N GLY A 174 -14.93 -7.67 7.06
CA GLY A 174 -14.04 -7.54 8.20
C GLY A 174 -12.58 -7.72 7.77
N LEU A 175 -11.66 -7.53 8.71
CA LEU A 175 -10.23 -7.55 8.43
C LEU A 175 -9.78 -8.88 7.82
N GLN A 176 -10.21 -10.01 8.38
CA GLN A 176 -9.85 -11.34 7.87
C GLN A 176 -10.28 -11.52 6.41
N GLY A 177 -11.54 -11.22 6.07
CA GLY A 177 -12.04 -11.38 4.70
C GLY A 177 -11.32 -10.46 3.71
N PHE A 178 -10.95 -9.24 4.12
CA PHE A 178 -10.13 -8.35 3.30
C PHE A 178 -8.74 -8.96 3.01
N LEU A 179 -8.10 -9.53 4.02
CA LEU A 179 -6.79 -10.18 3.87
C LEU A 179 -6.85 -11.42 2.97
N GLU A 180 -7.95 -12.18 3.04
CA GLU A 180 -8.22 -13.32 2.15
C GLU A 180 -8.41 -12.84 0.70
N GLU A 181 -9.20 -11.76 0.46
CA GLU A 181 -9.35 -11.16 -0.88
C GLU A 181 -8.01 -10.72 -1.47
N VAL A 182 -7.17 -10.03 -0.66
CA VAL A 182 -5.84 -9.59 -1.09
C VAL A 182 -4.94 -10.77 -1.43
N SER A 183 -4.97 -11.84 -0.62
CA SER A 183 -4.18 -13.04 -0.87
C SER A 183 -4.58 -13.71 -2.17
N LEU A 184 -5.88 -13.93 -2.37
CA LEU A 184 -6.41 -14.52 -3.60
C LEU A 184 -6.05 -13.67 -4.83
N PHE A 185 -6.18 -12.35 -4.73
CA PHE A 185 -5.82 -11.44 -5.80
C PHE A 185 -4.33 -11.56 -6.17
N THR A 186 -3.45 -11.58 -5.17
CA THR A 186 -2.00 -11.68 -5.37
C THR A 186 -1.60 -13.03 -6.01
N ASP A 187 -2.24 -14.11 -5.61
CA ASP A 187 -2.01 -15.44 -6.18
C ASP A 187 -2.44 -15.51 -7.65
N LEU A 188 -3.62 -14.98 -7.99
CA LEU A 188 -4.10 -14.89 -9.37
C LEU A 188 -3.19 -14.02 -10.26
N ASP A 189 -2.70 -12.92 -9.69
CA ASP A 189 -1.78 -12.00 -10.38
C ASP A 189 -0.44 -12.66 -10.72
N ASN A 190 0.07 -13.53 -9.86
CA ASN A 190 1.32 -14.25 -10.07
C ASN A 190 1.22 -15.38 -11.12
N LEU A 191 0.01 -15.86 -11.43
CA LEU A 191 -0.20 -16.88 -12.47
C LEU A 191 -0.18 -16.31 -13.90
N ASN A 192 -0.28 -15.00 -14.06
CA ASN A 192 -0.43 -14.33 -15.36
C ASN A 192 0.88 -13.77 -15.94
N ASP A 193 1.96 -14.55 -15.94
CA ASP A 193 3.24 -14.14 -16.52
C ASP A 193 3.32 -14.57 -17.99
N SER A 194 2.91 -13.68 -18.90
CA SER A 194 2.86 -13.91 -20.35
C SER A 194 3.69 -12.86 -21.10
N GLU A 195 4.38 -13.27 -22.19
CA GLU A 195 5.12 -12.34 -23.07
C GLU A 195 4.18 -11.33 -23.75
N ASP A 196 2.95 -11.72 -24.07
CA ASP A 196 1.92 -10.85 -24.65
C ASP A 196 1.07 -10.25 -23.53
N SER A 197 1.50 -9.10 -23.03
CA SER A 197 0.94 -8.45 -21.85
C SER A 197 0.67 -6.97 -22.06
N VAL A 198 -0.34 -6.43 -21.35
CA VAL A 198 -0.59 -5.00 -21.30
C VAL A 198 0.51 -4.32 -20.48
N ILE A 199 1.13 -3.29 -21.06
CA ILE A 199 2.17 -2.52 -20.38
C ILE A 199 1.52 -1.38 -19.59
N LEU A 200 1.80 -1.32 -18.29
CA LEU A 200 1.40 -0.25 -17.39
C LEU A 200 2.63 0.57 -16.99
N MET A 201 2.56 1.90 -17.08
CA MET A 201 3.65 2.78 -16.65
C MET A 201 3.17 4.20 -16.40
N THR A 202 3.97 4.97 -15.66
CA THR A 202 3.73 6.41 -15.55
C THR A 202 4.04 7.12 -16.86
N MET A 203 3.41 8.29 -17.09
CA MET A 203 3.71 9.14 -18.26
C MET A 203 5.19 9.53 -18.29
N HIS A 204 5.83 9.70 -17.12
CA HIS A 204 7.28 9.99 -17.03
C HIS A 204 8.13 8.82 -17.53
N SER A 205 7.77 7.60 -17.15
CA SER A 205 8.49 6.39 -17.58
C SER A 205 8.33 6.09 -19.08
N ALA A 206 7.31 6.68 -19.72
CA ALA A 206 7.05 6.49 -21.15
C ALA A 206 7.94 7.37 -22.05
N LYS A 207 8.73 8.28 -21.48
CA LYS A 207 9.63 9.15 -22.28
C LYS A 207 10.63 8.32 -23.08
N GLY A 208 10.67 8.54 -24.38
CA GLY A 208 11.54 7.81 -25.32
C GLY A 208 11.01 6.46 -25.81
N LEU A 209 9.88 5.99 -25.28
CA LEU A 209 9.22 4.77 -25.74
C LEU A 209 8.07 5.11 -26.71
N GLU A 210 7.68 4.16 -27.54
CA GLU A 210 6.54 4.33 -28.47
C GLU A 210 5.76 3.01 -28.59
N PHE A 211 4.43 3.12 -28.70
CA PHE A 211 3.52 1.97 -28.73
C PHE A 211 2.48 2.13 -29.85
N LYS A 212 2.02 1.02 -30.43
CA LYS A 212 0.94 1.07 -31.43
C LYS A 212 -0.32 1.71 -30.88
N ASN A 213 -0.76 1.25 -29.71
CA ASN A 213 -1.96 1.73 -29.03
C ASN A 213 -1.56 2.29 -27.67
N VAL A 214 -2.02 3.48 -27.33
CA VAL A 214 -1.79 4.13 -26.05
C VAL A 214 -3.12 4.53 -25.42
N TYR A 215 -3.30 4.17 -24.17
CA TYR A 215 -4.40 4.62 -23.32
C TYR A 215 -3.81 5.56 -22.27
N VAL A 216 -4.22 6.82 -22.29
CA VAL A 216 -3.90 7.82 -21.26
C VAL A 216 -5.12 7.91 -20.37
N ILE A 217 -4.96 7.55 -19.10
CA ILE A 217 -6.07 7.46 -18.15
C ILE A 217 -6.01 8.55 -17.08
N GLY A 218 -7.19 8.92 -16.57
CA GLY A 218 -7.30 9.86 -15.46
C GLY A 218 -7.03 11.31 -15.87
N LEU A 219 -7.53 11.74 -17.04
CA LEU A 219 -7.51 13.13 -17.45
C LEU A 219 -8.65 13.89 -16.72
N GLU A 220 -8.42 14.18 -15.47
CA GLU A 220 -9.41 14.68 -14.52
C GLU A 220 -8.80 15.76 -13.64
N GLU A 221 -9.58 16.78 -13.27
CA GLU A 221 -9.14 17.83 -12.36
C GLU A 221 -8.59 17.23 -11.04
N ASN A 222 -7.52 17.82 -10.54
CA ASN A 222 -6.80 17.41 -9.35
C ASN A 222 -6.06 16.05 -9.45
N LEU A 223 -6.18 15.34 -10.57
CA LEU A 223 -5.47 14.09 -10.84
C LEU A 223 -4.41 14.28 -11.94
N PHE A 224 -4.83 14.86 -13.07
CA PHE A 224 -3.96 15.30 -14.14
C PHE A 224 -4.61 16.44 -14.93
N PRO A 225 -4.20 17.70 -14.67
CA PRO A 225 -3.10 18.14 -13.81
C PRO A 225 -3.35 17.84 -12.33
N SER A 226 -2.26 17.59 -11.59
CA SER A 226 -2.36 17.24 -10.18
C SER A 226 -2.78 18.47 -9.34
N TYR A 227 -3.48 18.24 -8.22
CA TYR A 227 -3.84 19.31 -7.28
C TYR A 227 -2.64 20.15 -6.85
N GLN A 228 -1.48 19.53 -6.67
CA GLN A 228 -0.26 20.23 -6.25
C GLN A 228 0.25 21.16 -7.36
N SER A 229 0.15 20.77 -8.61
CA SER A 229 0.59 21.56 -9.77
C SER A 229 -0.32 22.76 -10.03
N ALA A 230 -1.58 22.71 -9.61
CA ALA A 230 -2.56 23.80 -9.83
C ALA A 230 -2.19 25.12 -9.12
N SER A 231 -1.25 25.08 -8.16
CA SER A 231 -0.84 26.26 -7.37
C SER A 231 0.26 27.10 -8.02
N SER A 232 0.88 26.65 -9.12
CA SER A 232 2.02 27.33 -9.76
C SER A 232 1.96 27.20 -11.28
N ASP A 233 2.03 28.32 -11.99
CA ASP A 233 2.02 28.36 -13.46
C ASP A 233 3.16 27.50 -14.06
N ASN A 234 4.33 27.46 -13.42
CA ASN A 234 5.45 26.66 -13.87
C ASN A 234 5.16 25.15 -13.74
N GLU A 235 4.48 24.74 -12.69
CA GLU A 235 4.11 23.34 -12.49
C GLU A 235 2.99 22.91 -13.43
N VAL A 236 2.02 23.78 -13.69
CA VAL A 236 0.98 23.55 -14.72
C VAL A 236 1.63 23.40 -16.11
N GLU A 237 2.63 24.22 -16.42
CA GLU A 237 3.36 24.11 -17.70
C GLU A 237 4.15 22.79 -17.80
N GLU A 238 4.68 22.28 -16.69
CA GLU A 238 5.33 20.97 -16.67
C GLU A 238 4.32 19.83 -16.85
N GLU A 239 3.15 19.90 -16.24
CA GLU A 239 2.04 18.96 -16.49
C GLU A 239 1.61 18.98 -17.97
N ARG A 240 1.58 20.16 -18.59
CA ARG A 240 1.28 20.29 -20.01
C ARG A 240 2.35 19.63 -20.89
N ARG A 241 3.63 19.77 -20.56
CA ARG A 241 4.73 19.09 -21.26
C ARG A 241 4.62 17.58 -21.08
N LEU A 242 4.27 17.12 -19.90
CA LEU A 242 4.06 15.70 -19.62
C LEU A 242 2.87 15.14 -20.41
N ALA A 243 1.78 15.90 -20.54
CA ALA A 243 0.67 15.56 -21.41
C ALA A 243 1.13 15.39 -22.87
N TYR A 244 1.90 16.35 -23.38
CA TYR A 244 2.46 16.24 -24.73
C TYR A 244 3.31 14.97 -24.93
N VAL A 245 4.17 14.65 -23.94
CA VAL A 245 4.96 13.42 -23.96
C VAL A 245 4.03 12.21 -24.04
N ALA A 246 3.02 12.11 -23.19
CA ALA A 246 2.11 10.97 -23.16
C ALA A 246 1.35 10.80 -24.50
N LEU A 247 0.81 11.89 -25.03
CA LEU A 247 0.05 11.87 -26.30
C LEU A 247 0.91 11.43 -27.49
N THR A 248 2.18 11.85 -27.53
CA THR A 248 3.10 11.51 -28.63
C THR A 248 3.69 10.11 -28.53
N ARG A 249 3.31 9.29 -27.54
CA ARG A 249 3.76 7.88 -27.45
C ARG A 249 2.98 6.94 -28.35
N ALA A 250 1.83 7.37 -28.86
CA ALA A 250 0.99 6.58 -29.75
C ALA A 250 1.48 6.65 -31.20
N LYS A 251 1.71 5.48 -31.82
CA LYS A 251 2.04 5.36 -33.24
C LYS A 251 0.79 5.30 -34.14
N GLU A 252 -0.25 4.59 -33.68
CA GLU A 252 -1.44 4.32 -34.48
C GLU A 252 -2.72 4.82 -33.81
N ARG A 253 -2.94 4.51 -32.52
CA ARG A 253 -4.17 4.83 -31.83
C ARG A 253 -3.89 5.42 -30.45
N LEU A 254 -4.60 6.49 -30.14
CA LEU A 254 -4.57 7.15 -28.85
C LEU A 254 -5.99 7.16 -28.26
N PHE A 255 -6.10 6.69 -27.02
CA PHE A 255 -7.33 6.70 -26.25
C PHE A 255 -7.12 7.58 -25.01
N LEU A 256 -7.99 8.57 -24.84
CA LEU A 256 -8.00 9.47 -23.69
C LEU A 256 -9.22 9.16 -22.85
N THR A 257 -9.02 8.95 -21.53
CA THR A 257 -10.12 8.60 -20.65
C THR A 257 -10.20 9.52 -19.43
N CYS A 258 -11.41 9.85 -19.05
CA CYS A 258 -11.74 10.52 -17.80
C CYS A 258 -12.95 9.82 -17.16
N ALA A 259 -13.06 9.90 -15.84
CA ALA A 259 -14.24 9.43 -15.11
C ALA A 259 -15.09 10.64 -14.73
N ALA A 260 -16.42 10.51 -14.87
CA ALA A 260 -17.34 11.55 -14.41
C ALA A 260 -17.38 11.64 -12.88
N GLN A 261 -17.01 10.57 -12.21
CA GLN A 261 -16.96 10.47 -10.76
C GLN A 261 -15.85 9.50 -10.34
N ARG A 262 -15.09 9.87 -9.33
CA ARG A 262 -13.99 9.06 -8.80
C ARG A 262 -13.93 9.12 -7.29
N MET A 263 -13.68 8.00 -6.65
CA MET A 263 -13.26 7.94 -5.26
C MET A 263 -11.73 8.09 -5.20
N LEU A 264 -11.27 9.16 -4.55
CA LEU A 264 -9.86 9.42 -4.28
C LEU A 264 -9.70 9.62 -2.78
N PHE A 265 -8.75 8.91 -2.18
CA PHE A 265 -8.41 9.04 -0.76
C PHE A 265 -9.62 8.87 0.19
N GLY A 266 -10.55 7.96 -0.18
CA GLY A 266 -11.76 7.71 0.57
C GLY A 266 -12.92 8.69 0.31
N HIS A 267 -12.72 9.74 -0.49
CA HIS A 267 -13.75 10.73 -0.83
C HIS A 267 -14.15 10.65 -2.29
N THR A 268 -15.47 10.64 -2.54
CA THR A 268 -15.99 10.67 -3.91
C THR A 268 -16.08 12.10 -4.40
N SER A 269 -15.38 12.41 -5.50
CA SER A 269 -15.45 13.68 -6.22
C SER A 269 -16.10 13.50 -7.59
N ARG A 270 -16.75 14.54 -8.08
CA ARG A 270 -17.21 14.64 -9.49
C ARG A 270 -16.20 15.47 -10.26
N ASN A 271 -15.93 15.03 -11.49
CA ASN A 271 -15.10 15.77 -12.44
C ASN A 271 -15.93 16.83 -13.16
#